data_d7c725adcf6625041a5e14b919833603
#
_entry.id   d7c725adcf6625041a5e14b919833603
#
_cell.length_a   1.000
_cell.length_b   1.000
_cell.length_c   1.000
_cell.angle_alpha   90.00
_cell.angle_beta   90.00
_cell.angle_gamma   90.00
#
_symmetry.space_group_name_H-M   'P 1'
#
loop_
_entity.id
_entity.type
_entity.pdbx_description
1 polymer ?
#
loop_
_entity_poly.entity_id
_entity_poly.type
_entity_poly.pdbx_seq_one_letter_code
_entity_poly.pdbx_strand_id
1 'polypeptide(L)'
;MKFLDQAKIYLRSGNGGAGCVGFRREKFIEFGGPDGGDGGRGGDVILECVDGLNTLIDYRYAQHFKAETGHHGMGSQRTGAAGKDITLRLPRGTQVFAEDNETLLADLTQIGQRIVLLKGGDGGYGNLHYKSSTNRAPRRADKGWPGEELWVWLRLKLIADIGLVGLPNAGKSTFLSATSNARPKIADYPFTTLHPGLGVVKVGDREFVMADIPGLIEGASEGAGLGTRFLGHVERCRALLHLVDGTQDDIGGAYKTVRAELKAYGGNLARKKEIVALNKTDAMTAEDIEAKRALLAKASRKAVHVISGVSGHGVQPLLHELMKLVEKQCDTAKEAA
;
A
#
# COMPACT_ATOMS: atom_id res chain seq x y z
N MET A 1 1.11 14.89 -8.83
CA MET A 1 1.65 13.53 -8.68
C MET A 1 0.82 12.58 -9.52
N LYS A 2 1.42 11.67 -10.27
CA LYS A 2 0.67 10.59 -10.92
C LYS A 2 0.49 9.49 -9.87
N PHE A 3 -0.71 8.99 -9.69
CA PHE A 3 -0.99 7.87 -8.78
C PHE A 3 -0.78 6.56 -9.55
N LEU A 4 -0.13 5.58 -8.94
CA LEU A 4 0.07 4.24 -9.49
C LEU A 4 -0.24 3.22 -8.40
N ASP A 5 -1.12 2.28 -8.72
CA ASP A 5 -1.58 1.22 -7.81
C ASP A 5 -0.98 -0.15 -8.14
N GLN A 6 -0.37 -0.29 -9.31
CA GLN A 6 0.31 -1.51 -9.74
C GLN A 6 1.64 -1.19 -10.39
N ALA A 7 2.67 -1.98 -10.04
CA ALA A 7 3.98 -1.89 -10.66
C ALA A 7 4.60 -3.29 -10.79
N LYS A 8 5.22 -3.58 -11.94
CA LYS A 8 6.06 -4.76 -12.11
C LYS A 8 7.50 -4.36 -11.86
N ILE A 9 8.18 -5.06 -10.95
CA ILE A 9 9.57 -4.78 -10.59
C ILE A 9 10.39 -6.07 -10.60
N TYR A 10 11.67 -5.91 -10.91
CA TYR A 10 12.67 -6.96 -10.85
C TYR A 10 13.47 -6.83 -9.55
N LEU A 11 13.57 -7.92 -8.83
CA LEU A 11 14.29 -8.03 -7.57
C LEU A 11 15.39 -9.06 -7.70
N ARG A 12 16.57 -8.74 -7.16
CA ARG A 12 17.68 -9.68 -7.08
C ARG A 12 18.40 -9.48 -5.76
N SER A 13 18.59 -10.57 -5.02
CA SER A 13 19.45 -10.58 -3.85
C SER A 13 20.92 -10.66 -4.24
N GLY A 14 21.81 -10.33 -3.32
CA GLY A 14 23.25 -10.40 -3.55
C GLY A 14 23.75 -11.83 -3.65
N ASN A 15 24.70 -12.07 -4.52
CA ASN A 15 25.43 -13.35 -4.51
C ASN A 15 26.38 -13.40 -3.32
N GLY A 16 26.71 -14.60 -2.86
CA GLY A 16 27.82 -14.80 -1.91
C GLY A 16 29.18 -14.51 -2.55
N GLY A 17 30.07 -13.94 -1.76
CA GLY A 17 31.47 -13.75 -2.15
C GLY A 17 32.21 -15.09 -2.22
N ALA A 18 33.23 -15.19 -3.07
CA ALA A 18 34.06 -16.39 -3.14
C ALA A 18 35.00 -16.52 -1.92
N GLY A 19 35.22 -17.73 -1.46
CA GLY A 19 36.27 -18.03 -0.49
C GLY A 19 37.67 -17.84 -1.11
N CYS A 20 38.66 -17.69 -0.26
CA CYS A 20 40.03 -17.46 -0.66
C CYS A 20 40.88 -18.74 -0.54
N VAL A 21 41.78 -18.93 -1.48
CA VAL A 21 42.91 -19.90 -1.33
C VAL A 21 44.12 -19.11 -0.89
N GLY A 22 44.45 -19.15 0.38
CA GLY A 22 45.60 -18.50 0.99
C GLY A 22 46.43 -19.49 1.79
N PHE A 23 47.72 -19.22 1.87
CA PHE A 23 48.67 -19.96 2.73
C PHE A 23 49.45 -18.96 3.57
N ARG A 24 49.63 -19.27 4.84
CA ARG A 24 50.38 -18.43 5.77
C ARG A 24 51.81 -18.28 5.31
N ARG A 25 52.30 -17.07 5.20
CA ARG A 25 53.68 -16.73 4.84
C ARG A 25 54.22 -15.75 5.86
N GLU A 26 55.14 -16.25 6.68
CA GLU A 26 55.82 -15.43 7.68
C GLU A 26 57.30 -15.72 7.66
N LYS A 27 58.12 -14.80 8.19
CA LYS A 27 59.54 -14.98 8.34
C LYS A 27 59.81 -16.22 9.21
N PHE A 28 60.69 -17.10 8.77
CA PHE A 28 61.01 -18.35 9.43
C PHE A 28 59.95 -19.46 9.40
N ILE A 29 58.86 -19.30 8.64
CA ILE A 29 57.86 -20.36 8.41
C ILE A 29 57.91 -20.75 6.93
N GLU A 30 58.61 -21.81 6.60
CA GLU A 30 58.82 -22.27 5.22
C GLU A 30 57.53 -22.89 4.64
N PHE A 31 56.78 -23.65 5.44
CA PHE A 31 55.54 -24.31 5.06
C PHE A 31 54.38 -23.86 5.97
N GLY A 32 53.80 -22.71 5.66
CA GLY A 32 52.58 -22.25 6.33
C GLY A 32 51.37 -23.07 5.93
N GLY A 33 50.45 -23.31 6.87
CA GLY A 33 49.17 -23.98 6.60
C GLY A 33 48.21 -23.14 5.79
N PRO A 34 47.04 -23.70 5.39
CA PRO A 34 46.00 -22.96 4.72
C PRO A 34 45.48 -21.82 5.60
N ASP A 35 45.26 -20.67 4.99
CA ASP A 35 45.02 -19.39 5.66
C ASP A 35 44.00 -18.53 4.91
N GLY A 36 43.28 -19.10 3.94
CA GLY A 36 42.26 -18.42 3.20
C GLY A 36 40.97 -18.33 3.99
N GLY A 37 40.42 -17.10 4.12
CA GLY A 37 39.13 -16.80 4.75
C GLY A 37 37.94 -17.07 3.82
N ASP A 38 36.76 -17.13 4.40
CA ASP A 38 35.51 -17.37 3.70
C ASP A 38 35.02 -16.09 3.00
N GLY A 39 34.22 -16.23 1.97
CA GLY A 39 33.50 -15.11 1.36
C GLY A 39 32.37 -14.57 2.26
N GLY A 40 32.02 -13.30 2.08
CA GLY A 40 30.90 -12.69 2.75
C GLY A 40 29.56 -13.15 2.14
N ARG A 41 28.50 -13.14 2.93
CA ARG A 41 27.14 -13.38 2.45
C ARG A 41 26.67 -12.22 1.57
N GLY A 42 25.84 -12.48 0.55
CA GLY A 42 25.13 -11.46 -0.22
C GLY A 42 24.01 -10.79 0.60
N GLY A 43 23.67 -9.56 0.23
CA GLY A 43 22.59 -8.80 0.86
C GLY A 43 21.20 -9.36 0.51
N ASP A 44 20.27 -9.21 1.41
CA ASP A 44 18.87 -9.62 1.27
C ASP A 44 18.04 -8.52 0.56
N VAL A 45 16.87 -8.91 0.01
CA VAL A 45 15.84 -7.97 -0.44
C VAL A 45 14.72 -7.96 0.59
N ILE A 46 14.53 -6.81 1.23
CA ILE A 46 13.60 -6.60 2.33
C ILE A 46 12.47 -5.68 1.87
N LEU A 47 11.24 -6.06 2.15
CA LEU A 47 10.07 -5.21 2.02
C LEU A 47 9.74 -4.58 3.36
N GLU A 48 9.52 -3.28 3.40
CA GLU A 48 9.17 -2.54 4.61
C GLU A 48 7.91 -1.72 4.38
N CYS A 49 6.90 -1.94 5.22
CA CYS A 49 5.67 -1.16 5.21
C CYS A 49 5.91 0.17 5.94
N VAL A 50 5.75 1.29 5.24
CA VAL A 50 5.96 2.62 5.82
C VAL A 50 4.67 3.44 5.80
N ASP A 51 4.58 4.38 6.74
CA ASP A 51 3.52 5.38 6.74
C ASP A 51 3.84 6.54 5.81
N GLY A 52 2.81 7.30 5.40
CA GLY A 52 2.97 8.49 4.56
C GLY A 52 3.16 8.22 3.06
N LEU A 53 3.23 6.97 2.62
CA LEU A 53 3.20 6.59 1.21
C LEU A 53 1.79 6.11 0.82
N ASN A 54 1.22 6.73 -0.24
CA ASN A 54 -0.11 6.41 -0.74
C ASN A 54 -0.11 5.94 -2.21
N THR A 55 1.07 5.74 -2.80
CA THR A 55 1.21 5.39 -4.23
C THR A 55 2.46 4.57 -4.47
N LEU A 56 2.46 3.77 -5.53
CA LEU A 56 3.61 3.01 -6.02
C LEU A 56 4.37 3.75 -7.15
N ILE A 57 4.18 5.07 -7.28
CA ILE A 57 4.70 5.84 -8.42
C ILE A 57 6.21 5.73 -8.60
N ASP A 58 6.98 5.63 -7.51
CA ASP A 58 8.43 5.53 -7.55
C ASP A 58 8.89 4.25 -8.25
N TYR A 59 8.11 3.18 -8.11
CA TYR A 59 8.37 1.89 -8.74
C TYR A 59 8.05 1.82 -10.23
N ARG A 60 7.43 2.87 -10.80
CA ARG A 60 7.29 3.04 -12.25
C ARG A 60 8.59 3.48 -12.90
N TYR A 61 9.36 4.30 -12.20
CA TYR A 61 10.61 4.86 -12.72
C TYR A 61 11.80 3.97 -12.37
N ALA A 62 11.84 3.45 -11.15
CA ALA A 62 12.85 2.49 -10.72
C ALA A 62 12.20 1.09 -10.69
N GLN A 63 12.57 0.25 -11.67
CA GLN A 63 12.00 -1.09 -11.80
C GLN A 63 12.96 -2.21 -11.42
N HIS A 64 14.25 -1.91 -11.26
CA HIS A 64 15.28 -2.89 -10.95
C HIS A 64 15.94 -2.62 -9.61
N PHE A 65 15.81 -3.56 -8.69
CA PHE A 65 16.39 -3.48 -7.36
C PHE A 65 17.32 -4.67 -7.14
N LYS A 66 18.58 -4.37 -6.83
CA LYS A 66 19.63 -5.39 -6.63
C LYS A 66 20.32 -5.11 -5.31
N ALA A 67 20.36 -6.11 -4.42
CA ALA A 67 21.15 -6.06 -3.22
C ALA A 67 22.65 -6.30 -3.56
N GLU A 68 23.53 -5.91 -2.65
CA GLU A 68 24.97 -5.96 -2.86
C GLU A 68 25.49 -7.40 -2.74
N THR A 69 26.43 -7.76 -3.61
CA THR A 69 27.13 -9.04 -3.55
C THR A 69 28.09 -9.05 -2.37
N GLY A 70 28.23 -10.18 -1.67
CA GLY A 70 29.22 -10.36 -0.61
C GLY A 70 30.64 -10.24 -1.14
N HIS A 71 31.54 -9.67 -0.33
CA HIS A 71 32.92 -9.52 -0.69
C HIS A 71 33.65 -10.86 -0.63
N HIS A 72 34.72 -11.01 -1.45
CA HIS A 72 35.54 -12.19 -1.44
C HIS A 72 36.31 -12.31 -0.13
N GLY A 73 36.56 -13.54 0.30
CA GLY A 73 37.48 -13.84 1.37
C GLY A 73 38.92 -13.44 1.02
N MET A 74 39.76 -13.22 2.02
CA MET A 74 41.13 -12.79 1.86
C MET A 74 42.05 -13.73 2.63
N GLY A 75 43.37 -13.63 2.41
CA GLY A 75 44.38 -14.30 3.23
C GLY A 75 44.36 -13.84 4.67
N SER A 76 45.13 -14.51 5.54
CA SER A 76 45.12 -14.25 7.00
C SER A 76 43.79 -14.47 7.67
N GLN A 77 43.07 -15.47 7.19
CA GLN A 77 41.75 -15.91 7.70
C GLN A 77 40.67 -14.79 7.71
N ARG A 78 40.85 -13.76 6.89
CA ARG A 78 39.90 -12.65 6.82
C ARG A 78 38.70 -13.03 5.99
N THR A 79 37.55 -13.12 6.64
CA THR A 79 36.25 -13.30 5.97
C THR A 79 35.89 -12.04 5.21
N GLY A 80 35.34 -12.19 4.01
CA GLY A 80 34.80 -11.10 3.23
C GLY A 80 33.60 -10.43 3.95
N ALA A 81 33.45 -9.12 3.79
CA ALA A 81 32.31 -8.40 4.34
C ALA A 81 31.01 -8.87 3.67
N ALA A 82 29.92 -8.91 4.42
CA ALA A 82 28.60 -9.16 3.87
C ALA A 82 28.16 -8.01 2.96
N GLY A 83 27.43 -8.32 1.91
CA GLY A 83 26.78 -7.34 1.04
C GLY A 83 25.66 -6.63 1.79
N LYS A 84 25.39 -5.38 1.42
CA LYS A 84 24.30 -4.59 2.01
C LYS A 84 22.96 -5.05 1.48
N ASP A 85 22.00 -5.11 2.40
CA ASP A 85 20.61 -5.36 2.08
C ASP A 85 20.00 -4.19 1.32
N ILE A 86 18.99 -4.47 0.49
CA ILE A 86 18.16 -3.44 -0.12
C ILE A 86 16.77 -3.49 0.50
N THR A 87 16.29 -2.33 1.00
CA THR A 87 14.96 -2.21 1.59
C THR A 87 14.05 -1.41 0.66
N LEU A 88 12.95 -2.05 0.23
CA LEU A 88 11.88 -1.41 -0.54
C LEU A 88 10.82 -0.90 0.42
N ARG A 89 10.58 0.41 0.39
CA ARG A 89 9.57 1.07 1.22
C ARG A 89 8.24 1.08 0.49
N LEU A 90 7.27 0.37 1.01
CA LEU A 90 5.96 0.17 0.39
C LEU A 90 4.85 0.75 1.25
N PRO A 91 3.79 1.31 0.65
CA PRO A 91 2.63 1.78 1.40
C PRO A 91 1.88 0.62 2.04
N ARG A 92 1.16 0.93 3.12
CA ARG A 92 0.26 -0.03 3.77
C ARG A 92 -0.80 -0.54 2.80
N GLY A 93 -1.07 -1.85 2.85
CA GLY A 93 -2.03 -2.52 1.97
C GLY A 93 -1.44 -2.89 0.61
N THR A 94 -0.12 -2.89 0.48
CA THR A 94 0.56 -3.40 -0.71
C THR A 94 0.62 -4.92 -0.65
N GLN A 95 0.11 -5.56 -1.67
CA GLN A 95 0.24 -7.00 -1.92
C GLN A 95 1.32 -7.23 -2.98
N VAL A 96 2.14 -8.24 -2.75
CA VAL A 96 3.23 -8.63 -3.63
C VAL A 96 2.89 -9.99 -4.22
N PHE A 97 2.77 -10.04 -5.54
CA PHE A 97 2.47 -11.27 -6.28
C PHE A 97 3.70 -11.72 -7.07
N ALA A 98 3.79 -13.01 -7.32
CA ALA A 98 4.78 -13.59 -8.21
C ALA A 98 4.59 -13.09 -9.65
N GLU A 99 5.45 -13.51 -10.56
CA GLU A 99 5.40 -13.11 -11.97
C GLU A 99 4.10 -13.50 -12.68
N ASP A 100 3.48 -14.61 -12.26
CA ASP A 100 2.17 -15.09 -12.72
C ASP A 100 1.03 -14.11 -12.40
N ASN A 101 1.27 -13.15 -11.50
CA ASN A 101 0.31 -12.17 -11.02
C ASN A 101 -0.90 -12.77 -10.28
N GLU A 102 -0.82 -14.01 -9.85
CA GLU A 102 -1.85 -14.77 -9.13
C GLU A 102 -1.35 -15.24 -7.75
N THR A 103 -0.12 -15.76 -7.67
CA THR A 103 0.46 -16.26 -6.43
C THR A 103 0.86 -15.13 -5.50
N LEU A 104 0.19 -15.02 -4.33
CA LEU A 104 0.51 -14.02 -3.31
C LEU A 104 1.77 -14.44 -2.55
N LEU A 105 2.81 -13.62 -2.60
CA LEU A 105 4.08 -13.82 -1.88
C LEU A 105 4.10 -13.10 -0.54
N ALA A 106 3.54 -11.89 -0.46
CA ALA A 106 3.51 -11.07 0.74
C ALA A 106 2.31 -10.12 0.76
N ASP A 107 1.79 -9.81 1.94
CA ASP A 107 0.76 -8.78 2.17
C ASP A 107 1.23 -7.87 3.32
N LEU A 108 1.41 -6.58 3.01
CA LEU A 108 1.89 -5.57 3.94
C LEU A 108 0.71 -4.83 4.55
N THR A 109 0.24 -5.31 5.69
CA THR A 109 -0.95 -4.79 6.37
C THR A 109 -0.66 -3.84 7.52
N GLN A 110 0.55 -3.91 8.10
CA GLN A 110 0.94 -3.15 9.29
C GLN A 110 2.12 -2.23 9.00
N ILE A 111 2.07 -1.00 9.54
CA ILE A 111 3.19 -0.06 9.49
C ILE A 111 4.36 -0.63 10.31
N GLY A 112 5.57 -0.57 9.76
CA GLY A 112 6.77 -1.14 10.37
C GLY A 112 6.96 -2.64 10.10
N GLN A 113 6.01 -3.30 9.45
CA GLN A 113 6.15 -4.70 9.04
C GLN A 113 7.33 -4.84 8.07
N ARG A 114 8.23 -5.79 8.36
CA ARG A 114 9.38 -6.12 7.54
C ARG A 114 9.32 -7.58 7.11
N ILE A 115 9.51 -7.82 5.82
CA ILE A 115 9.49 -9.18 5.24
C ILE A 115 10.74 -9.32 4.38
N VAL A 116 11.55 -10.34 4.64
CA VAL A 116 12.65 -10.74 3.75
C VAL A 116 12.04 -11.54 2.61
N LEU A 117 12.00 -10.94 1.42
CA LEU A 117 11.39 -11.58 0.25
C LEU A 117 12.39 -12.50 -0.47
N LEU A 118 13.62 -12.04 -0.66
CA LEU A 118 14.71 -12.83 -1.28
C LEU A 118 15.91 -12.85 -0.37
N LYS A 119 16.48 -14.01 -0.15
CA LYS A 119 17.67 -14.18 0.67
C LYS A 119 18.95 -14.09 -0.18
N GLY A 120 19.95 -13.41 0.35
CA GLY A 120 21.28 -13.37 -0.25
C GLY A 120 21.96 -14.75 -0.24
N GLY A 121 22.77 -14.99 -1.26
CA GLY A 121 23.56 -16.22 -1.33
C GLY A 121 24.62 -16.27 -0.23
N ASP A 122 24.90 -17.46 0.28
CA ASP A 122 25.92 -17.66 1.30
C ASP A 122 27.35 -17.50 0.71
N GLY A 123 28.27 -17.01 1.53
CA GLY A 123 29.66 -16.89 1.15
C GLY A 123 30.34 -18.25 0.94
N GLY A 124 31.20 -18.35 -0.04
CA GLY A 124 31.99 -19.55 -0.32
C GLY A 124 33.05 -19.82 0.76
N TYR A 125 33.26 -21.07 1.08
CA TYR A 125 34.29 -21.46 2.06
C TYR A 125 35.67 -21.26 1.51
N GLY A 126 36.57 -20.70 2.35
CA GLY A 126 38.02 -20.62 2.09
C GLY A 126 38.71 -21.95 2.23
N ASN A 127 39.98 -22.03 1.77
CA ASN A 127 40.73 -23.28 1.83
C ASN A 127 41.01 -23.77 3.25
N LEU A 128 40.97 -22.89 4.25
CA LEU A 128 41.12 -23.28 5.65
C LEU A 128 40.04 -24.26 6.10
N HIS A 129 38.81 -24.09 5.62
CA HIS A 129 37.67 -24.96 5.92
C HIS A 129 37.88 -26.40 5.47
N TYR A 130 38.65 -26.62 4.40
CA TYR A 130 38.95 -27.96 3.83
C TYR A 130 40.16 -28.64 4.40
N LYS A 131 40.81 -28.05 5.43
CA LYS A 131 41.93 -28.67 6.11
C LYS A 131 41.51 -29.93 6.86
N SER A 132 42.17 -31.04 6.58
CA SER A 132 41.94 -32.32 7.26
C SER A 132 43.25 -32.98 7.61
N SER A 133 43.23 -34.12 8.34
CA SER A 133 44.40 -34.92 8.68
C SER A 133 45.08 -35.48 7.45
N THR A 134 44.33 -35.82 6.41
CA THR A 134 44.81 -36.37 5.13
C THR A 134 45.18 -35.26 4.13
N ASN A 135 44.48 -34.13 4.16
CA ASN A 135 44.74 -32.98 3.28
C ASN A 135 45.11 -31.74 4.11
N ARG A 136 46.40 -31.60 4.43
CA ARG A 136 46.88 -30.49 5.28
C ARG A 136 47.06 -29.18 4.55
N ALA A 137 47.09 -29.18 3.20
CA ALA A 137 47.33 -28.00 2.36
C ALA A 137 46.30 -27.92 1.20
N PRO A 138 44.99 -27.84 1.48
CA PRO A 138 43.97 -27.80 0.44
C PRO A 138 44.11 -26.55 -0.44
N ARG A 139 44.01 -26.75 -1.75
CA ARG A 139 43.99 -25.67 -2.76
C ARG A 139 42.62 -25.46 -3.38
N ARG A 140 41.58 -25.74 -2.58
CA ARG A 140 40.19 -25.57 -2.98
C ARG A 140 39.54 -24.47 -2.13
N ALA A 141 38.76 -23.62 -2.79
CA ALA A 141 37.81 -22.71 -2.17
C ALA A 141 36.55 -22.70 -3.02
N ASP A 142 35.41 -22.37 -2.42
CA ASP A 142 34.11 -22.30 -3.10
C ASP A 142 33.86 -20.90 -3.65
N LYS A 143 33.14 -20.84 -4.76
CA LYS A 143 32.83 -19.56 -5.43
C LYS A 143 31.76 -18.69 -4.71
N GLY A 144 31.14 -19.21 -3.66
CA GLY A 144 29.94 -18.64 -3.07
C GLY A 144 28.68 -19.08 -3.80
N TRP A 145 27.57 -18.96 -3.14
CA TRP A 145 26.26 -19.36 -3.67
C TRP A 145 25.59 -18.19 -4.38
N PRO A 146 24.83 -18.46 -5.46
CA PRO A 146 24.09 -17.42 -6.14
C PRO A 146 22.97 -16.91 -5.24
N GLY A 147 22.65 -15.62 -5.38
CA GLY A 147 21.44 -15.06 -4.82
C GLY A 147 20.20 -15.45 -5.64
N GLU A 148 19.04 -15.14 -5.12
CA GLU A 148 17.76 -15.36 -5.75
C GLU A 148 17.36 -14.17 -6.62
N GLU A 149 16.60 -14.40 -7.70
CA GLU A 149 16.06 -13.35 -8.54
C GLU A 149 14.61 -13.65 -8.93
N LEU A 150 13.78 -12.61 -8.96
CA LEU A 150 12.36 -12.75 -9.22
C LEU A 150 11.77 -11.47 -9.80
N TRP A 151 10.86 -11.62 -10.76
CA TRP A 151 9.92 -10.58 -11.14
C TRP A 151 8.70 -10.64 -10.25
N VAL A 152 8.28 -9.51 -9.70
CA VAL A 152 7.10 -9.42 -8.85
C VAL A 152 6.16 -8.31 -9.31
N TRP A 153 4.88 -8.51 -9.05
CA TRP A 153 3.87 -7.48 -9.16
C TRP A 153 3.56 -6.90 -7.79
N LEU A 154 3.70 -5.60 -7.66
CA LEU A 154 3.19 -4.85 -6.53
C LEU A 154 1.78 -4.39 -6.85
N ARG A 155 0.83 -4.64 -5.96
CA ARG A 155 -0.56 -4.15 -6.07
C ARG A 155 -0.98 -3.48 -4.78
N LEU A 156 -1.44 -2.25 -4.88
CA LEU A 156 -1.96 -1.52 -3.73
C LEU A 156 -3.45 -1.84 -3.55
N LYS A 157 -3.80 -2.49 -2.44
CA LYS A 157 -5.17 -2.90 -2.12
C LYS A 157 -6.04 -1.74 -1.64
N LEU A 158 -5.45 -0.78 -0.91
CA LEU A 158 -6.14 0.41 -0.42
C LEU A 158 -5.95 1.54 -1.44
N ILE A 159 -7.06 2.07 -1.97
CA ILE A 159 -7.04 3.19 -2.91
C ILE A 159 -7.23 4.52 -2.16
N ALA A 160 -8.07 4.52 -1.13
CA ALA A 160 -8.36 5.70 -0.32
C ALA A 160 -8.74 5.31 1.10
N ASP A 161 -8.60 6.26 2.02
CA ASP A 161 -9.07 6.08 3.39
C ASP A 161 -10.58 6.26 3.46
N ILE A 162 -11.11 7.26 2.73
CA ILE A 162 -12.54 7.57 2.68
C ILE A 162 -13.05 7.51 1.24
N GLY A 163 -14.09 6.72 1.00
CA GLY A 163 -14.85 6.73 -0.25
C GLY A 163 -16.07 7.63 -0.18
N LEU A 164 -16.23 8.55 -1.15
CA LEU A 164 -17.42 9.34 -1.29
C LEU A 164 -18.50 8.53 -2.01
N VAL A 165 -19.67 8.39 -1.40
CA VAL A 165 -20.82 7.71 -1.97
C VAL A 165 -22.05 8.63 -1.94
N GLY A 166 -22.96 8.44 -2.85
CA GLY A 166 -24.18 9.25 -2.98
C GLY A 166 -24.69 9.25 -4.42
N LEU A 167 -25.93 9.62 -4.62
CA LEU A 167 -26.56 9.72 -5.95
C LEU A 167 -25.81 10.71 -6.86
N PRO A 168 -26.02 10.65 -8.18
CA PRO A 168 -25.55 11.69 -9.09
C PRO A 168 -25.96 13.08 -8.60
N ASN A 169 -25.10 14.07 -8.81
CA ASN A 169 -25.30 15.46 -8.39
C ASN A 169 -25.40 15.71 -6.87
N ALA A 170 -25.15 14.74 -6.01
CA ALA A 170 -25.09 14.94 -4.55
C ALA A 170 -23.94 15.87 -4.11
N GLY A 171 -23.09 16.31 -5.04
CA GLY A 171 -21.99 17.24 -4.78
C GLY A 171 -20.68 16.57 -4.37
N LYS A 172 -20.50 15.28 -4.68
CA LYS A 172 -19.28 14.52 -4.33
C LYS A 172 -18.00 15.15 -4.88
N SER A 173 -17.93 15.40 -6.17
CA SER A 173 -16.75 15.98 -6.82
C SER A 173 -16.49 17.42 -6.39
N THR A 174 -17.58 18.19 -6.13
CA THR A 174 -17.48 19.55 -5.57
C THR A 174 -16.90 19.52 -4.16
N PHE A 175 -17.38 18.62 -3.31
CA PHE A 175 -16.87 18.42 -1.96
C PHE A 175 -15.39 18.01 -1.97
N LEU A 176 -15.01 17.07 -2.83
CA LEU A 176 -13.62 16.64 -2.99
C LEU A 176 -12.73 17.80 -3.43
N SER A 177 -13.18 18.59 -4.40
CA SER A 177 -12.42 19.75 -4.90
C SER A 177 -12.28 20.85 -3.85
N ALA A 178 -13.30 21.06 -3.01
CA ALA A 178 -13.29 22.07 -1.95
C ALA A 178 -12.41 21.67 -0.75
N THR A 179 -12.24 20.38 -0.50
CA THR A 179 -11.51 19.87 0.68
C THR A 179 -10.09 19.40 0.36
N SER A 180 -9.76 19.16 -0.91
CA SER A 180 -8.44 18.70 -1.32
C SER A 180 -7.43 19.85 -1.38
N ASN A 181 -6.26 19.67 -0.78
CA ASN A 181 -5.15 20.63 -0.83
C ASN A 181 -4.50 20.79 -2.22
N ALA A 182 -4.75 19.87 -3.13
CA ALA A 182 -4.34 19.92 -4.52
C ALA A 182 -5.55 19.65 -5.40
N ARG A 183 -5.56 20.18 -6.63
CA ARG A 183 -6.64 19.84 -7.58
C ARG A 183 -6.78 18.32 -7.63
N PRO A 184 -7.99 17.76 -7.40
CA PRO A 184 -8.23 16.33 -7.48
C PRO A 184 -7.70 15.80 -8.80
N LYS A 185 -6.94 14.72 -8.75
CA LYS A 185 -6.37 14.12 -9.95
C LYS A 185 -7.22 12.94 -10.35
N ILE A 186 -7.58 12.93 -11.60
CA ILE A 186 -8.16 11.77 -12.26
C ILE A 186 -7.05 10.73 -12.36
N ALA A 187 -7.23 9.58 -11.72
CA ALA A 187 -6.27 8.50 -11.77
C ALA A 187 -6.65 7.55 -12.93
N ASP A 188 -5.72 7.38 -13.88
CA ASP A 188 -5.87 6.42 -14.98
C ASP A 188 -5.58 5.02 -14.45
N TYR A 189 -6.61 4.26 -14.12
CA TYR A 189 -6.48 2.85 -13.80
C TYR A 189 -6.68 2.01 -15.06
N PRO A 190 -5.76 1.08 -15.38
CA PRO A 190 -5.85 0.29 -16.63
C PRO A 190 -7.09 -0.60 -16.72
N PHE A 191 -7.83 -0.76 -15.61
CA PHE A 191 -9.02 -1.62 -15.52
C PHE A 191 -10.31 -0.84 -15.26
N THR A 192 -10.28 0.52 -15.34
CA THR A 192 -11.46 1.36 -15.11
C THR A 192 -11.80 2.16 -16.37
N THR A 193 -13.03 2.03 -16.81
CA THR A 193 -13.60 2.92 -17.83
C THR A 193 -14.01 4.28 -17.24
N LEU A 194 -14.10 4.38 -15.91
CA LEU A 194 -14.40 5.59 -15.15
C LEU A 194 -13.27 5.82 -14.15
N HIS A 195 -12.58 6.93 -14.26
CA HIS A 195 -11.43 7.29 -13.44
C HIS A 195 -11.88 7.92 -12.12
N PRO A 196 -11.58 7.34 -10.95
CA PRO A 196 -11.92 7.96 -9.68
C PRO A 196 -11.10 9.25 -9.48
N GLY A 197 -11.75 10.28 -9.01
CA GLY A 197 -11.08 11.48 -8.53
C GLY A 197 -10.46 11.20 -7.16
N LEU A 198 -9.15 11.35 -7.03
CA LEU A 198 -8.47 11.23 -5.74
C LEU A 198 -8.03 12.61 -5.25
N GLY A 199 -8.30 12.89 -3.98
CA GLY A 199 -7.88 14.10 -3.30
C GLY A 199 -7.19 13.79 -1.98
N VAL A 200 -6.08 14.48 -1.71
CA VAL A 200 -5.43 14.45 -0.41
C VAL A 200 -6.01 15.57 0.43
N VAL A 201 -6.61 15.20 1.54
CA VAL A 201 -7.24 16.13 2.50
C VAL A 201 -6.34 16.27 3.72
N LYS A 202 -6.00 17.50 4.06
CA LYS A 202 -5.17 17.83 5.22
C LYS A 202 -6.02 18.34 6.36
N VAL A 203 -5.83 17.77 7.54
CA VAL A 203 -6.51 18.18 8.78
C VAL A 203 -5.44 18.38 9.86
N GLY A 204 -5.08 19.63 10.14
CA GLY A 204 -3.91 19.96 10.97
C GLY A 204 -2.62 19.46 10.32
N ASP A 205 -1.83 18.67 11.05
CA ASP A 205 -0.56 18.08 10.58
C ASP A 205 -0.74 16.70 9.92
N ARG A 206 -1.97 16.22 9.81
CA ARG A 206 -2.27 14.88 9.28
C ARG A 206 -2.99 14.96 7.95
N GLU A 207 -2.84 13.90 7.16
CA GLU A 207 -3.43 13.79 5.83
C GLU A 207 -4.14 12.43 5.68
N PHE A 208 -5.22 12.43 4.90
CA PHE A 208 -5.88 11.20 4.45
C PHE A 208 -6.31 11.33 2.99
N VAL A 209 -6.46 10.20 2.32
CA VAL A 209 -6.87 10.16 0.91
C VAL A 209 -8.37 9.94 0.83
N MET A 210 -9.04 10.81 0.06
CA MET A 210 -10.46 10.71 -0.24
C MET A 210 -10.64 10.39 -1.73
N ALA A 211 -11.51 9.43 -2.04
CA ALA A 211 -11.84 9.05 -3.40
C ALA A 211 -13.27 9.48 -3.74
N ASP A 212 -13.42 10.26 -4.81
CA ASP A 212 -14.71 10.42 -5.47
C ASP A 212 -14.94 9.21 -6.35
N ILE A 213 -15.97 8.46 -5.99
CA ILE A 213 -16.30 7.22 -6.66
C ILE A 213 -17.50 7.52 -7.58
N PRO A 214 -17.30 7.78 -8.90
CA PRO A 214 -18.37 8.02 -9.86
C PRO A 214 -19.13 6.72 -10.12
N GLY A 215 -20.42 6.73 -10.40
CA GLY A 215 -21.16 5.60 -10.96
C GLY A 215 -22.11 4.82 -10.06
N LEU A 216 -22.49 5.32 -8.87
CA LEU A 216 -23.72 4.87 -8.23
C LEU A 216 -24.90 5.47 -9.03
N ILE A 217 -25.39 4.71 -10.02
CA ILE A 217 -26.55 5.06 -10.87
C ILE A 217 -27.60 3.98 -10.64
N GLU A 218 -28.87 4.34 -10.53
CA GLU A 218 -29.97 3.37 -10.49
C GLU A 218 -29.81 2.34 -11.62
N GLY A 219 -29.76 1.04 -11.27
CA GLY A 219 -29.62 -0.05 -12.21
C GLY A 219 -28.19 -0.46 -12.57
N ALA A 220 -27.14 0.07 -11.94
CA ALA A 220 -25.75 -0.34 -12.21
C ALA A 220 -25.47 -1.81 -11.85
N SER A 221 -26.28 -2.43 -11.01
CA SER A 221 -26.19 -3.86 -10.66
C SER A 221 -26.77 -4.79 -11.76
N GLU A 222 -27.59 -4.28 -12.67
CA GLU A 222 -28.28 -5.07 -13.70
C GLU A 222 -27.65 -4.97 -15.09
N GLY A 223 -26.71 -4.05 -15.31
CA GLY A 223 -26.07 -3.77 -16.61
C GLY A 223 -24.62 -4.27 -16.70
N ALA A 224 -24.39 -5.08 -17.68
CA ALA A 224 -23.12 -5.49 -18.31
C ALA A 224 -21.78 -4.96 -17.71
N GLY A 225 -21.36 -5.48 -16.58
CA GLY A 225 -19.95 -5.46 -16.18
C GLY A 225 -19.33 -4.14 -15.67
N LEU A 226 -19.98 -3.01 -15.77
CA LEU A 226 -19.48 -1.70 -15.34
C LEU A 226 -19.65 -1.48 -13.82
N GLY A 227 -20.79 -1.89 -13.24
CA GLY A 227 -21.06 -1.73 -11.81
C GLY A 227 -20.17 -2.58 -10.90
N THR A 228 -19.84 -3.80 -11.31
CA THR A 228 -19.04 -4.74 -10.50
C THR A 228 -17.57 -4.32 -10.38
N ARG A 229 -16.97 -3.81 -11.44
CA ARG A 229 -15.59 -3.30 -11.40
C ARG A 229 -15.45 -2.04 -10.56
N PHE A 230 -16.47 -1.23 -10.57
CA PHE A 230 -16.54 0.05 -9.87
C PHE A 230 -16.65 -0.10 -8.34
N LEU A 231 -17.51 -0.99 -7.86
CA LEU A 231 -17.71 -1.24 -6.44
C LEU A 231 -16.47 -1.93 -5.80
N GLY A 232 -15.59 -2.52 -6.60
CA GLY A 232 -14.27 -2.96 -6.17
C GLY A 232 -13.38 -1.81 -5.63
N HIS A 233 -13.60 -0.56 -6.08
CA HIS A 233 -12.90 0.61 -5.51
C HIS A 233 -13.46 1.02 -4.16
N VAL A 234 -14.78 0.95 -3.98
CA VAL A 234 -15.42 1.20 -2.68
C VAL A 234 -14.97 0.16 -1.65
N GLU A 235 -14.77 -1.08 -2.08
CA GLU A 235 -14.23 -2.13 -1.22
C GLU A 235 -12.81 -1.82 -0.72
N ARG A 236 -12.04 -1.08 -1.51
CA ARG A 236 -10.67 -0.67 -1.19
C ARG A 236 -10.58 0.62 -0.35
N CYS A 237 -11.71 1.23 0.05
CA CYS A 237 -11.75 2.32 1.02
C CYS A 237 -11.91 1.78 2.43
N ARG A 238 -11.36 2.47 3.43
CA ARG A 238 -11.51 2.08 4.84
C ARG A 238 -12.91 2.39 5.37
N ALA A 239 -13.41 3.60 5.10
CA ALA A 239 -14.73 4.06 5.51
C ALA A 239 -15.43 4.83 4.38
N LEU A 240 -16.69 5.11 4.56
CA LEU A 240 -17.52 5.80 3.58
C LEU A 240 -18.03 7.13 4.13
N LEU A 241 -18.03 8.17 3.29
CA LEU A 241 -18.79 9.39 3.50
C LEU A 241 -19.96 9.41 2.52
N HIS A 242 -21.16 9.28 3.06
CA HIS A 242 -22.38 9.30 2.26
C HIS A 242 -22.95 10.72 2.20
N LEU A 243 -22.86 11.32 1.02
CA LEU A 243 -23.40 12.64 0.73
C LEU A 243 -24.81 12.52 0.18
N VAL A 244 -25.76 13.16 0.84
CA VAL A 244 -27.18 13.25 0.40
C VAL A 244 -27.47 14.68 0.01
N ASP A 245 -28.07 14.85 -1.15
CA ASP A 245 -28.49 16.18 -1.65
C ASP A 245 -29.71 16.69 -0.86
N GLY A 246 -29.52 17.75 -0.10
CA GLY A 246 -30.58 18.37 0.69
C GLY A 246 -31.67 19.02 -0.15
N THR A 247 -31.42 19.34 -1.41
CA THR A 247 -32.44 20.00 -2.26
C THR A 247 -33.50 19.02 -2.80
N GLN A 248 -33.25 17.69 -2.69
CA GLN A 248 -34.21 16.67 -3.11
C GLN A 248 -35.41 16.57 -2.14
N ASP A 249 -36.59 16.18 -2.68
CA ASP A 249 -37.79 15.99 -1.88
C ASP A 249 -37.74 14.71 -1.03
N ASP A 250 -37.33 13.58 -1.62
CA ASP A 250 -37.21 12.30 -0.92
C ASP A 250 -35.74 11.95 -0.59
N ILE A 251 -35.22 12.61 0.44
CA ILE A 251 -33.84 12.32 0.93
C ILE A 251 -33.73 10.95 1.60
N GLY A 252 -34.83 10.45 2.19
CA GLY A 252 -34.87 9.14 2.82
C GLY A 252 -34.81 8.00 1.81
N GLY A 253 -35.49 8.14 0.69
CA GLY A 253 -35.43 7.23 -0.47
C GLY A 253 -34.04 7.26 -1.11
N ALA A 254 -33.50 8.46 -1.37
CA ALA A 254 -32.16 8.64 -1.92
C ALA A 254 -31.09 7.90 -1.11
N TYR A 255 -31.10 8.02 0.22
CA TYR A 255 -30.21 7.30 1.10
C TYR A 255 -30.41 5.78 1.00
N LYS A 256 -31.65 5.29 1.02
CA LYS A 256 -31.94 3.85 0.96
C LYS A 256 -31.53 3.23 -0.37
N THR A 257 -31.73 3.94 -1.49
CA THR A 257 -31.29 3.46 -2.83
C THR A 257 -29.81 3.19 -2.86
N VAL A 258 -28.98 4.14 -2.44
CA VAL A 258 -27.53 3.96 -2.37
C VAL A 258 -27.14 2.81 -1.44
N ARG A 259 -27.81 2.67 -0.29
CA ARG A 259 -27.55 1.55 0.64
C ARG A 259 -27.98 0.20 0.08
N ALA A 260 -29.04 0.16 -0.70
CA ALA A 260 -29.51 -1.05 -1.38
C ALA A 260 -28.50 -1.50 -2.45
N GLU A 261 -27.96 -0.56 -3.24
CA GLU A 261 -26.91 -0.85 -4.22
C GLU A 261 -25.62 -1.37 -3.57
N LEU A 262 -25.15 -0.71 -2.48
CA LEU A 262 -23.99 -1.18 -1.72
C LEU A 262 -24.21 -2.57 -1.12
N LYS A 263 -25.46 -2.92 -0.75
CA LYS A 263 -25.80 -4.25 -0.24
C LYS A 263 -25.92 -5.29 -1.35
N ALA A 264 -26.50 -4.93 -2.49
CA ALA A 264 -26.68 -5.83 -3.65
C ALA A 264 -25.35 -6.30 -4.22
N TYR A 265 -24.33 -5.44 -4.19
CA TYR A 265 -22.99 -5.82 -4.62
C TYR A 265 -22.35 -6.91 -3.74
N GLY A 266 -22.75 -7.03 -2.48
CA GLY A 266 -22.17 -8.01 -1.56
C GLY A 266 -20.82 -7.57 -0.96
N GLY A 267 -19.99 -8.53 -0.56
CA GLY A 267 -18.73 -8.26 0.10
C GLY A 267 -18.89 -7.55 1.46
N ASN A 268 -17.85 -6.88 1.91
CA ASN A 268 -17.85 -6.14 3.19
C ASN A 268 -18.38 -4.70 3.09
N LEU A 269 -18.91 -4.27 1.92
CA LEU A 269 -19.28 -2.88 1.67
C LEU A 269 -20.42 -2.39 2.57
N ALA A 270 -21.46 -3.20 2.73
CA ALA A 270 -22.58 -2.88 3.58
C ALA A 270 -22.21 -2.77 5.09
N ARG A 271 -21.10 -3.38 5.49
CA ARG A 271 -20.61 -3.39 6.88
C ARG A 271 -19.60 -2.29 7.19
N LYS A 272 -19.12 -1.57 6.16
CA LYS A 272 -18.14 -0.48 6.36
C LYS A 272 -18.72 0.60 7.25
N LYS A 273 -17.84 1.21 8.05
CA LYS A 273 -18.19 2.40 8.82
C LYS A 273 -18.54 3.53 7.87
N GLU A 274 -19.64 4.21 8.14
CA GLU A 274 -20.20 5.23 7.28
C GLU A 274 -20.57 6.45 8.12
N ILE A 275 -20.18 7.61 7.64
CA ILE A 275 -20.66 8.92 8.12
C ILE A 275 -21.63 9.45 7.07
N VAL A 276 -22.74 10.04 7.53
CA VAL A 276 -23.81 10.57 6.67
C VAL A 276 -23.84 12.09 6.77
N ALA A 277 -23.86 12.76 5.62
CA ALA A 277 -23.91 14.21 5.56
C ALA A 277 -24.98 14.70 4.59
N LEU A 278 -25.76 15.66 5.05
CA LEU A 278 -26.72 16.42 4.25
C LEU A 278 -25.99 17.60 3.61
N ASN A 279 -25.87 17.57 2.29
CA ASN A 279 -25.12 18.57 1.52
C ASN A 279 -26.05 19.56 0.84
N LYS A 280 -25.51 20.66 0.29
CA LYS A 280 -26.18 21.76 -0.38
C LYS A 280 -27.11 22.55 0.53
N THR A 281 -26.75 22.68 1.78
CA THR A 281 -27.58 23.41 2.77
C THR A 281 -27.55 24.92 2.55
N ASP A 282 -26.65 25.42 1.71
CA ASP A 282 -26.63 26.81 1.23
C ASP A 282 -27.86 27.21 0.39
N ALA A 283 -28.54 26.23 -0.21
CA ALA A 283 -29.76 26.42 -1.02
C ALA A 283 -31.07 26.16 -0.24
N MET A 284 -31.00 26.06 1.10
CA MET A 284 -32.14 25.66 1.93
C MET A 284 -32.40 26.65 3.07
N THR A 285 -33.64 26.70 3.55
CA THR A 285 -33.97 27.44 4.78
C THR A 285 -33.54 26.68 6.04
N ALA A 286 -33.35 27.38 7.15
CA ALA A 286 -32.97 26.75 8.41
C ALA A 286 -33.97 25.70 8.90
N GLU A 287 -35.28 25.96 8.68
CA GLU A 287 -36.37 25.05 9.04
C GLU A 287 -36.32 23.76 8.19
N ASP A 288 -36.13 23.91 6.87
CA ASP A 288 -35.96 22.75 5.96
C ASP A 288 -34.73 21.89 6.31
N ILE A 289 -33.63 22.52 6.68
CA ILE A 289 -32.41 21.82 7.07
C ILE A 289 -32.66 20.91 8.28
N GLU A 290 -33.31 21.45 9.33
CA GLU A 290 -33.59 20.64 10.53
C GLU A 290 -34.64 19.55 10.26
N ALA A 291 -35.71 19.84 9.51
CA ALA A 291 -36.70 18.83 9.12
C ALA A 291 -36.07 17.69 8.33
N LYS A 292 -35.26 18.01 7.32
CA LYS A 292 -34.60 17.03 6.46
C LYS A 292 -33.49 16.29 7.21
N ARG A 293 -32.74 16.96 8.08
CA ARG A 293 -31.78 16.32 8.97
C ARG A 293 -32.45 15.26 9.85
N ALA A 294 -33.57 15.56 10.45
CA ALA A 294 -34.33 14.61 11.28
C ALA A 294 -34.82 13.41 10.47
N LEU A 295 -35.34 13.63 9.26
CA LEU A 295 -35.75 12.56 8.35
C LEU A 295 -34.57 11.64 7.96
N LEU A 296 -33.45 12.23 7.61
CA LEU A 296 -32.25 11.47 7.23
C LEU A 296 -31.69 10.73 8.43
N ALA A 297 -31.67 11.32 9.62
CA ALA A 297 -31.25 10.64 10.86
C ALA A 297 -32.13 9.43 11.17
N LYS A 298 -33.46 9.55 10.99
CA LYS A 298 -34.42 8.44 11.14
C LYS A 298 -34.17 7.33 10.10
N ALA A 299 -33.87 7.70 8.84
CA ALA A 299 -33.63 6.73 7.76
C ALA A 299 -32.32 6.01 7.93
N SER A 300 -31.23 6.70 8.33
CA SER A 300 -29.92 6.18 8.48
C SER A 300 -29.62 5.51 9.83
N ARG A 301 -30.39 5.88 10.87
CA ARG A 301 -30.14 5.56 12.29
C ARG A 301 -28.75 6.00 12.76
N LYS A 302 -28.23 7.11 12.22
CA LYS A 302 -26.94 7.68 12.51
C LYS A 302 -27.01 9.18 12.74
N ALA A 303 -25.99 9.76 13.34
CA ALA A 303 -25.84 11.20 13.37
C ALA A 303 -25.63 11.73 11.95
N VAL A 304 -26.28 12.84 11.62
CA VAL A 304 -26.25 13.48 10.31
C VAL A 304 -25.51 14.81 10.43
N HIS A 305 -24.46 14.98 9.67
CA HIS A 305 -23.75 16.24 9.52
C HIS A 305 -24.45 17.13 8.50
N VAL A 306 -24.52 18.40 8.82
CA VAL A 306 -25.09 19.44 7.94
C VAL A 306 -23.96 20.20 7.31
N ILE A 307 -23.82 20.14 5.99
CA ILE A 307 -22.69 20.74 5.29
C ILE A 307 -23.10 21.45 4.00
N SER A 308 -22.25 22.37 3.58
CA SER A 308 -22.27 22.91 2.22
C SER A 308 -20.86 22.79 1.62
N GLY A 309 -20.72 21.97 0.58
CA GLY A 309 -19.48 21.84 -0.15
C GLY A 309 -19.06 23.11 -0.90
N VAL A 310 -19.97 24.03 -1.15
CA VAL A 310 -19.71 25.30 -1.85
C VAL A 310 -19.32 26.40 -0.87
N SER A 311 -20.09 26.61 0.19
CA SER A 311 -19.82 27.67 1.18
C SER A 311 -18.77 27.28 2.23
N GLY A 312 -18.45 25.98 2.35
CA GLY A 312 -17.55 25.46 3.38
C GLY A 312 -18.17 25.29 4.77
N HIS A 313 -19.46 25.63 4.92
CA HIS A 313 -20.17 25.49 6.20
C HIS A 313 -20.20 24.01 6.66
N GLY A 314 -19.88 23.76 7.93
CA GLY A 314 -19.92 22.43 8.51
C GLY A 314 -18.84 21.44 8.03
N VAL A 315 -17.99 21.84 7.07
CA VAL A 315 -16.97 20.95 6.46
C VAL A 315 -15.86 20.60 7.44
N GLN A 316 -15.29 21.58 8.15
CA GLN A 316 -14.15 21.34 9.06
C GLN A 316 -14.48 20.36 10.21
N PRO A 317 -15.61 20.48 10.92
CA PRO A 317 -16.00 19.48 11.92
C PRO A 317 -16.15 18.08 11.35
N LEU A 318 -16.72 17.95 10.14
CA LEU A 318 -16.84 16.67 9.44
C LEU A 318 -15.48 16.06 9.12
N LEU A 319 -14.53 16.87 8.62
CA LEU A 319 -13.18 16.40 8.30
C LEU A 319 -12.43 15.87 9.54
N HIS A 320 -12.59 16.54 10.69
CA HIS A 320 -12.00 16.07 11.95
C HIS A 320 -12.62 14.73 12.40
N GLU A 321 -13.93 14.53 12.19
CA GLU A 321 -14.56 13.25 12.52
C GLU A 321 -14.14 12.13 11.59
N LEU A 322 -14.01 12.42 10.29
CA LEU A 322 -13.45 11.48 9.31
C LEU A 322 -12.03 11.07 9.67
N MET A 323 -11.16 12.01 10.08
CA MET A 323 -9.82 11.73 10.52
C MET A 323 -9.80 10.79 11.74
N LYS A 324 -10.61 11.09 12.76
CA LYS A 324 -10.75 10.21 13.95
C LYS A 324 -11.22 8.81 13.57
N LEU A 325 -12.10 8.70 12.58
CA LEU A 325 -12.58 7.40 12.09
C LEU A 325 -11.48 6.60 11.44
N VAL A 326 -10.65 7.25 10.61
CA VAL A 326 -9.49 6.65 9.95
C VAL A 326 -8.47 6.16 10.98
N GLU A 327 -8.18 6.97 11.99
CA GLU A 327 -7.23 6.65 13.08
C GLU A 327 -7.70 5.44 13.91
N LYS A 328 -8.94 5.45 14.38
CA LYS A 328 -9.50 4.31 15.14
C LYS A 328 -9.45 2.99 14.38
N GLN A 329 -9.54 3.03 13.06
CA GLN A 329 -9.39 1.82 12.25
C GLN A 329 -7.92 1.40 12.06
N CYS A 330 -6.99 2.35 12.17
CA CYS A 330 -5.57 2.02 12.22
C CYS A 330 -5.21 1.31 13.53
N ASP A 331 -5.76 1.75 14.66
CA ASP A 331 -5.44 1.21 15.98
C ASP A 331 -6.09 -0.17 16.22
N THR A 332 -7.34 -0.37 15.82
CA THR A 332 -7.98 -1.70 15.88
C THR A 332 -7.30 -2.75 15.00
N ALA A 333 -6.65 -2.33 13.92
CA ALA A 333 -5.85 -3.25 13.09
C ALA A 333 -4.48 -3.56 13.72
N LYS A 334 -3.98 -2.73 14.66
CA LYS A 334 -2.75 -2.99 15.44
C LYS A 334 -3.00 -3.94 16.62
N GLU A 335 -4.20 -3.91 17.20
CA GLU A 335 -4.59 -4.78 18.33
C GLU A 335 -5.02 -6.19 17.90
N ALA A 336 -5.38 -6.37 16.64
CA ALA A 336 -5.85 -7.65 16.08
C ALA A 336 -4.72 -8.47 15.42
N ALA A 337 -3.48 -8.01 15.49
CA ALA A 337 -2.27 -8.59 14.91
C ALA A 337 -1.24 -8.93 15.97
#